data_88408bb48187c689935c46c30735b5f9
#
_entry.id   88408bb48187c689935c46c30735b5f9
#
_cell.length_a   1.000
_cell.length_b   1.000
_cell.length_c   1.000
_cell.angle_alpha   90.00
_cell.angle_beta   90.00
_cell.angle_gamma   90.00
#
_symmetry.space_group_name_H-M   'P 1'
#
loop_
_entity.id
_entity.type
_entity.pdbx_description
1 polymer ?
#
loop_
_entity_poly.entity_id
_entity_poly.type
_entity_poly.pdbx_seq_one_letter_code
_entity_poly.pdbx_strand_id
1 'polypeptide(L)'
;MLVDGDQLNLQSSFNISIRARHSLSGLDMTLFNIQANEDQDIAELALEIDQLFGDSAVDANHLYETEATGTYREADCTPRDCAARTGWHLLGNADMRIGLIDTKVDQSHPALKFAEITQRDFVQGRGKRPLSHGTAIASILVGQQSGLYTGLAPDGQLFAASVFSNLDSSGETASVESLVRALDWMVENRVSVINLSMAGPPDTVLEKAILRTIANGIPVIASVGNDGPAAEPMFPAAYPSVIAVTAVDANNRVYRKAVRGAHLDLAAPGVRVLAAEPGGAYGPVTGTSIAAPFVTVIYGAGNTGTKPPSSYQKTAIDLGTPGFDTVYGYGLIHVAQTPGEK
;
A
#
# COMPACT_ATOMS: atom_id res chain seq x y z
N MET A 1 -1.99 -18.04 -10.13
CA MET A 1 -3.37 -18.53 -10.06
C MET A 1 -3.83 -18.56 -8.61
N LEU A 2 -4.99 -18.06 -8.32
CA LEU A 2 -5.61 -17.99 -6.99
C LEU A 2 -6.99 -18.64 -7.05
N VAL A 3 -7.26 -19.61 -6.17
CA VAL A 3 -8.53 -20.36 -6.14
C VAL A 3 -9.09 -20.43 -4.73
N ASP A 4 -10.41 -20.54 -4.62
CA ASP A 4 -11.09 -20.76 -3.36
C ASP A 4 -10.92 -22.20 -2.90
N GLY A 5 -10.57 -22.41 -1.64
CA GLY A 5 -10.41 -23.73 -1.05
C GLY A 5 -9.23 -24.54 -1.61
N ASP A 6 -9.36 -25.86 -1.50
CA ASP A 6 -8.27 -26.83 -1.75
C ASP A 6 -8.57 -27.71 -3.00
N GLN A 7 -8.90 -27.09 -4.14
CA GLN A 7 -9.23 -27.83 -5.37
C GLN A 7 -7.97 -28.19 -6.15
N LEU A 8 -7.78 -29.48 -6.49
CA LEU A 8 -6.54 -29.99 -7.06
C LEU A 8 -6.70 -31.16 -8.03
N ASN A 9 -6.64 -30.85 -9.30
CA ASN A 9 -6.06 -31.74 -10.33
C ASN A 9 -5.53 -30.93 -11.55
N LEU A 10 -4.87 -29.81 -11.30
CA LEU A 10 -4.36 -28.90 -12.35
C LEU A 10 -3.34 -29.58 -13.27
N GLN A 11 -2.41 -30.38 -12.71
CA GLN A 11 -1.31 -30.95 -13.47
C GLN A 11 -1.72 -31.94 -14.54
N SER A 12 -2.77 -32.73 -14.31
CA SER A 12 -3.24 -33.74 -15.27
C SER A 12 -4.06 -33.16 -16.40
N SER A 13 -4.66 -31.97 -16.22
CA SER A 13 -5.57 -31.36 -17.17
C SER A 13 -4.87 -30.40 -18.14
N PHE A 14 -3.77 -29.74 -17.75
CA PHE A 14 -3.23 -28.58 -18.47
C PHE A 14 -1.77 -28.69 -18.90
N ASN A 15 -1.10 -29.81 -18.70
CA ASN A 15 0.33 -29.97 -19.05
C ASN A 15 1.21 -28.83 -18.51
N ILE A 16 1.02 -28.46 -17.21
CA ILE A 16 1.72 -27.41 -16.49
C ILE A 16 2.58 -28.00 -15.36
N SER A 17 3.56 -27.23 -14.88
CA SER A 17 4.33 -27.56 -13.68
C SER A 17 3.94 -26.65 -12.53
N ILE A 18 3.59 -27.19 -11.38
CA ILE A 18 3.39 -26.42 -10.15
C ILE A 18 4.75 -26.16 -9.50
N ARG A 19 5.18 -24.90 -9.45
CA ARG A 19 6.43 -24.44 -8.85
C ARG A 19 6.30 -24.23 -7.34
N ALA A 20 5.17 -23.71 -6.91
CA ALA A 20 4.86 -23.53 -5.49
C ALA A 20 3.36 -23.58 -5.26
N ARG A 21 2.99 -23.98 -4.05
CA ARG A 21 1.62 -23.94 -3.54
C ARG A 21 1.62 -23.31 -2.17
N HIS A 22 0.77 -22.32 -1.96
CA HIS A 22 0.60 -21.64 -0.69
C HIS A 22 -0.87 -21.70 -0.27
N SER A 23 -1.11 -22.31 0.90
CA SER A 23 -2.40 -22.19 1.57
C SER A 23 -2.45 -20.83 2.24
N LEU A 24 -3.46 -20.03 1.92
CA LEU A 24 -3.68 -18.66 2.38
C LEU A 24 -4.86 -18.68 3.36
N SER A 25 -4.58 -18.95 4.64
CA SER A 25 -5.61 -19.17 5.66
C SER A 25 -6.38 -17.88 6.00
N GLY A 26 -5.74 -16.73 5.90
CA GLY A 26 -6.38 -15.44 6.12
C GLY A 26 -7.38 -15.09 5.01
N LEU A 27 -7.05 -15.42 3.78
CA LEU A 27 -7.89 -15.15 2.59
C LEU A 27 -8.88 -16.28 2.27
N ASP A 28 -8.75 -17.43 2.92
CA ASP A 28 -9.49 -18.66 2.61
C ASP A 28 -9.31 -19.10 1.14
N MET A 29 -8.06 -19.11 0.68
CA MET A 29 -7.68 -19.37 -0.72
C MET A 29 -6.41 -20.20 -0.82
N THR A 30 -6.15 -20.75 -2.01
CA THR A 30 -4.87 -21.39 -2.34
C THR A 30 -4.22 -20.67 -3.53
N LEU A 31 -2.98 -20.22 -3.34
CA LEU A 31 -2.17 -19.63 -4.40
C LEU A 31 -1.25 -20.69 -5.00
N PHE A 32 -1.31 -20.84 -6.32
CA PHE A 32 -0.40 -21.67 -7.08
C PHE A 32 0.52 -20.80 -7.95
N ASN A 33 1.83 -21.02 -7.81
CA ASN A 33 2.79 -20.57 -8.80
C ASN A 33 2.95 -21.70 -9.81
N ILE A 34 2.50 -21.48 -11.03
CA ILE A 34 2.51 -22.45 -12.11
C ILE A 34 3.47 -22.00 -13.21
N GLN A 35 4.13 -22.95 -13.85
CA GLN A 35 4.90 -22.72 -15.05
C GLN A 35 4.22 -23.41 -16.23
N ALA A 36 3.83 -22.61 -17.22
CA ALA A 36 3.40 -23.09 -18.53
C ALA A 36 4.61 -23.65 -19.32
N ASN A 37 4.34 -24.55 -20.26
CA ASN A 37 5.35 -24.99 -21.21
C ASN A 37 5.66 -23.88 -22.24
N GLU A 38 6.83 -23.96 -22.89
CA GLU A 38 7.32 -22.93 -23.83
C GLU A 38 6.37 -22.66 -25.01
N ASP A 39 5.57 -23.64 -25.41
CA ASP A 39 4.65 -23.55 -26.54
C ASP A 39 3.23 -23.12 -26.14
N GLN A 40 2.94 -22.86 -24.85
CA GLN A 40 1.60 -22.49 -24.36
C GLN A 40 1.44 -20.97 -24.31
N ASP A 41 0.33 -20.47 -24.87
CA ASP A 41 -0.09 -19.10 -24.66
C ASP A 41 -0.68 -18.94 -23.23
N ILE A 42 -0.08 -18.03 -22.45
CA ILE A 42 -0.49 -17.82 -21.04
C ILE A 42 -1.92 -17.29 -20.95
N ALA A 43 -2.33 -16.43 -21.90
CA ALA A 43 -3.69 -15.87 -21.90
C ALA A 43 -4.74 -16.93 -22.23
N GLU A 44 -4.45 -17.81 -23.19
CA GLU A 44 -5.32 -18.94 -23.53
C GLU A 44 -5.42 -19.93 -22.36
N LEU A 45 -4.29 -20.29 -21.76
CA LEU A 45 -4.22 -21.14 -20.59
C LEU A 45 -5.01 -20.56 -19.39
N ALA A 46 -4.93 -19.26 -19.17
CA ALA A 46 -5.67 -18.58 -18.11
C ALA A 46 -7.18 -18.69 -18.33
N LEU A 47 -7.65 -18.51 -19.57
CA LEU A 47 -9.06 -18.66 -19.94
C LEU A 47 -9.56 -20.10 -19.76
N GLU A 48 -8.76 -21.10 -20.15
CA GLU A 48 -9.10 -22.52 -19.97
C GLU A 48 -9.23 -22.90 -18.48
N ILE A 49 -8.29 -22.42 -17.67
CA ILE A 49 -8.33 -22.66 -16.22
C ILE A 49 -9.55 -21.97 -15.60
N ASP A 50 -9.83 -20.72 -15.96
CA ASP A 50 -10.98 -19.97 -15.43
C ASP A 50 -12.31 -20.64 -15.78
N GLN A 51 -12.46 -21.18 -17.02
CA GLN A 51 -13.63 -21.94 -17.44
C GLN A 51 -13.85 -23.21 -16.60
N LEU A 52 -12.77 -23.86 -16.14
CA LEU A 52 -12.87 -25.10 -15.36
C LEU A 52 -13.13 -24.85 -13.89
N PHE A 53 -12.58 -23.79 -13.32
CA PHE A 53 -12.62 -23.52 -11.89
C PHE A 53 -13.53 -22.34 -11.49
N GLY A 54 -14.13 -21.66 -12.47
CA GLY A 54 -15.26 -20.72 -12.34
C GLY A 54 -15.10 -19.53 -11.40
N ASP A 55 -14.42 -19.68 -10.29
CA ASP A 55 -14.08 -18.61 -9.31
C ASP A 55 -12.57 -18.57 -9.03
N SER A 56 -11.77 -18.82 -10.07
CA SER A 56 -10.34 -18.66 -10.04
C SER A 56 -9.92 -17.28 -10.55
N ALA A 57 -8.70 -16.84 -10.18
CA ALA A 57 -8.02 -15.75 -10.86
C ALA A 57 -6.69 -16.29 -11.38
N VAL A 58 -6.41 -16.07 -12.63
CA VAL A 58 -5.18 -16.55 -13.29
C VAL A 58 -4.57 -15.37 -14.04
N ASP A 59 -3.29 -15.11 -13.76
CA ASP A 59 -2.55 -14.06 -14.45
C ASP A 59 -1.05 -14.37 -14.43
N ALA A 60 -0.25 -13.60 -15.16
CA ALA A 60 1.19 -13.64 -15.06
C ALA A 60 1.64 -13.20 -13.65
N ASN A 61 2.81 -13.67 -13.22
CA ASN A 61 3.38 -13.20 -11.94
C ASN A 61 4.08 -11.86 -12.19
N HIS A 62 3.26 -10.80 -12.36
CA HIS A 62 3.72 -9.45 -12.66
C HIS A 62 4.65 -8.89 -11.57
N LEU A 63 5.47 -7.93 -11.95
CA LEU A 63 6.35 -7.20 -11.06
C LEU A 63 5.80 -5.79 -10.80
N TYR A 64 5.86 -5.39 -9.55
CA TYR A 64 5.51 -4.06 -9.07
C TYR A 64 6.77 -3.33 -8.61
N GLU A 65 6.81 -2.02 -8.79
CA GLU A 65 7.96 -1.18 -8.45
C GLU A 65 7.66 -0.30 -7.24
N THR A 66 8.71 0.05 -6.48
CA THR A 66 8.61 1.11 -5.46
C THR A 66 8.50 2.45 -6.18
N GLU A 67 7.67 3.33 -5.64
CA GLU A 67 7.58 4.68 -6.16
C GLU A 67 8.78 5.51 -5.72
N ALA A 68 9.61 5.93 -6.69
CA ALA A 68 10.81 6.73 -6.42
C ALA A 68 10.46 8.04 -5.70
N THR A 69 11.11 8.28 -4.57
CA THR A 69 11.02 9.54 -3.83
C THR A 69 12.02 10.55 -4.38
N GLY A 70 11.60 11.80 -4.57
CA GLY A 70 12.51 12.88 -4.93
C GLY A 70 13.42 13.28 -3.76
N THR A 71 14.68 13.60 -4.04
CA THR A 71 15.62 14.16 -3.05
C THR A 71 15.48 15.68 -3.00
N TYR A 72 15.37 16.24 -1.80
CA TYR A 72 15.23 17.68 -1.52
C TYR A 72 16.22 18.08 -0.44
N ARG A 73 16.51 19.38 -0.33
CA ARG A 73 17.48 19.89 0.67
C ARG A 73 16.85 20.10 2.04
N GLU A 74 15.57 20.45 2.09
CA GLU A 74 14.87 20.80 3.34
C GLU A 74 13.44 20.21 3.32
N ALA A 75 12.98 19.76 4.48
CA ALA A 75 11.61 19.33 4.69
C ALA A 75 10.70 20.54 4.94
N ASP A 76 9.45 20.45 4.47
CA ASP A 76 8.44 21.48 4.76
C ASP A 76 7.79 21.27 6.12
N CYS A 77 7.66 20.02 6.55
CA CYS A 77 7.01 19.63 7.81
C CYS A 77 7.46 18.26 8.30
N THR A 78 7.38 18.03 9.60
CA THR A 78 7.37 16.68 10.17
C THR A 78 6.03 16.01 9.87
N PRO A 79 5.89 14.67 9.99
CA PRO A 79 4.59 14.02 9.82
C PRO A 79 3.50 14.62 10.70
N ARG A 80 3.81 14.90 11.95
CA ARG A 80 2.90 15.55 12.91
C ARG A 80 2.43 16.93 12.46
N ASP A 81 3.35 17.77 11.99
CA ASP A 81 3.01 19.14 11.56
C ASP A 81 2.16 19.11 10.26
N CYS A 82 2.49 18.20 9.34
CA CYS A 82 1.71 17.98 8.14
C CYS A 82 0.30 17.47 8.49
N ALA A 83 0.18 16.58 9.48
CA ALA A 83 -1.09 16.00 9.92
C ALA A 83 -2.06 17.05 10.48
N ALA A 84 -1.56 18.11 11.12
CA ALA A 84 -2.40 19.20 11.60
C ALA A 84 -3.27 19.82 10.48
N ARG A 85 -2.82 19.78 9.22
CA ARG A 85 -3.56 20.27 8.05
C ARG A 85 -4.75 19.36 7.68
N THR A 86 -4.71 18.09 8.08
CA THR A 86 -5.79 17.12 7.85
C THR A 86 -6.79 17.06 9.01
N GLY A 87 -6.62 17.90 10.03
CA GLY A 87 -7.40 17.82 11.27
C GLY A 87 -7.05 16.58 12.10
N TRP A 88 -6.06 15.79 11.70
CA TRP A 88 -5.60 14.64 12.46
C TRP A 88 -4.81 15.11 13.68
N HIS A 89 -5.36 14.86 14.85
CA HIS A 89 -4.66 15.02 16.11
C HIS A 89 -4.20 13.64 16.57
N LEU A 90 -2.97 13.54 17.06
CA LEU A 90 -2.43 12.29 17.60
C LEU A 90 -3.29 11.83 18.78
N LEU A 91 -4.35 11.12 18.48
CA LEU A 91 -5.11 10.38 19.48
C LEU A 91 -4.31 9.12 19.78
N GLY A 92 -4.05 8.84 21.05
CA GLY A 92 -3.39 7.60 21.47
C GLY A 92 -4.19 6.40 20.99
N ASN A 93 -3.80 5.82 19.86
CA ASN A 93 -4.43 4.66 19.23
C ASN A 93 -3.53 3.43 19.43
N ALA A 94 -3.24 3.10 20.69
CA ALA A 94 -2.42 1.93 21.04
C ALA A 94 -2.95 0.61 20.47
N ASP A 95 -4.25 0.53 20.18
CA ASP A 95 -4.89 -0.65 19.60
C ASP A 95 -4.88 -0.67 18.07
N MET A 96 -4.36 0.38 17.39
CA MET A 96 -4.32 0.43 15.93
C MET A 96 -3.26 -0.53 15.38
N ARG A 97 -3.70 -1.49 14.57
CA ARG A 97 -2.83 -2.48 13.91
C ARG A 97 -2.69 -2.11 12.44
N ILE A 98 -1.55 -1.55 12.07
CA ILE A 98 -1.30 -1.02 10.73
C ILE A 98 -0.51 -2.04 9.92
N GLY A 99 -1.02 -2.46 8.76
CA GLY A 99 -0.30 -3.23 7.76
C GLY A 99 0.50 -2.32 6.83
N LEU A 100 1.77 -2.61 6.65
CA LEU A 100 2.64 -1.99 5.66
C LEU A 100 3.20 -3.07 4.74
N ILE A 101 2.87 -3.03 3.45
CA ILE A 101 3.48 -3.91 2.44
C ILE A 101 4.39 -3.04 1.58
N ASP A 102 5.72 -3.22 1.76
CA ASP A 102 6.74 -2.31 1.23
C ASP A 102 8.12 -2.98 1.17
N THR A 103 9.18 -2.20 1.04
CA THR A 103 10.54 -2.67 1.26
C THR A 103 10.78 -3.00 2.74
N LYS A 104 11.89 -3.61 3.05
CA LYS A 104 12.27 -3.93 4.44
C LYS A 104 12.44 -2.66 5.26
N VAL A 105 12.03 -2.69 6.53
CA VAL A 105 12.17 -1.58 7.48
C VAL A 105 13.48 -1.72 8.28
N ASP A 106 14.25 -0.64 8.40
CA ASP A 106 15.37 -0.54 9.32
C ASP A 106 14.88 -0.27 10.76
N GLN A 107 14.59 -1.33 11.50
CA GLN A 107 14.11 -1.23 12.89
C GLN A 107 15.20 -0.72 13.86
N SER A 108 16.46 -0.63 13.43
CA SER A 108 17.55 -0.07 14.24
C SER A 108 17.58 1.46 14.22
N HIS A 109 16.83 2.09 13.28
CA HIS A 109 16.74 3.54 13.19
C HIS A 109 16.22 4.18 14.48
N PRO A 110 16.83 5.29 14.97
CA PRO A 110 16.42 5.92 16.24
C PRO A 110 14.93 6.23 16.37
N ALA A 111 14.23 6.58 15.27
CA ALA A 111 12.80 6.82 15.25
C ALA A 111 11.97 5.54 15.38
N LEU A 112 12.51 4.37 15.05
CA LEU A 112 11.78 3.10 15.00
C LEU A 112 12.19 2.13 16.11
N LYS A 113 13.27 2.42 16.82
CA LYS A 113 13.86 1.54 17.82
C LYS A 113 12.90 1.13 18.95
N PHE A 114 11.94 1.98 19.28
CA PHE A 114 10.96 1.75 20.35
C PHE A 114 9.53 1.56 19.81
N ALA A 115 9.33 1.63 18.50
CA ALA A 115 8.05 1.34 17.88
C ALA A 115 7.74 -0.17 17.94
N GLU A 116 6.48 -0.52 18.12
CA GLU A 116 6.02 -1.90 18.10
C GLU A 116 5.91 -2.39 16.65
N ILE A 117 6.97 -3.03 16.13
CA ILE A 117 7.06 -3.48 14.74
C ILE A 117 7.23 -5.00 14.69
N THR A 118 6.27 -5.69 14.08
CA THR A 118 6.38 -7.09 13.66
C THR A 118 6.70 -7.12 12.17
N GLN A 119 7.91 -7.59 11.80
CA GLN A 119 8.35 -7.62 10.41
C GLN A 119 8.51 -9.05 9.89
N ARG A 120 8.03 -9.30 8.65
CA ARG A 120 8.19 -10.58 7.94
C ARG A 120 8.67 -10.35 6.51
N ASP A 121 9.57 -11.23 6.03
CA ASP A 121 10.07 -11.22 4.65
C ASP A 121 9.29 -12.22 3.79
N PHE A 122 8.76 -11.76 2.67
CA PHE A 122 7.99 -12.55 1.70
C PHE A 122 8.74 -12.73 0.38
N VAL A 123 9.90 -12.11 0.24
CA VAL A 123 10.70 -12.21 -0.98
C VAL A 123 11.28 -13.60 -1.12
N GLN A 124 11.14 -14.17 -2.30
CA GLN A 124 11.81 -15.41 -2.65
C GLN A 124 13.24 -15.17 -3.14
N GLY A 125 14.13 -16.13 -2.86
CA GLY A 125 15.52 -16.05 -3.33
C GLY A 125 16.45 -15.19 -2.46
N ARG A 126 17.71 -14.98 -2.95
CA ARG A 126 18.82 -14.41 -2.18
C ARG A 126 19.10 -12.93 -2.48
N GLY A 127 18.24 -12.23 -3.21
CA GLY A 127 18.41 -10.80 -3.53
C GLY A 127 18.54 -9.91 -2.28
N LYS A 128 19.16 -8.75 -2.46
CA LYS A 128 19.20 -7.74 -1.38
C LYS A 128 17.79 -7.23 -1.10
N ARG A 129 17.48 -6.98 0.17
CA ARG A 129 16.24 -6.34 0.62
C ARG A 129 16.50 -4.86 0.72
N PRO A 130 15.90 -4.01 -0.14
CA PRO A 130 16.01 -2.58 -0.01
C PRO A 130 15.37 -2.12 1.32
N LEU A 131 15.87 -1.03 1.88
CA LEU A 131 15.46 -0.52 3.20
C LEU A 131 14.86 0.88 3.14
N SER A 132 15.15 1.64 2.09
CA SER A 132 14.96 3.09 2.11
C SER A 132 13.48 3.47 2.20
N HIS A 133 12.67 2.96 1.28
CA HIS A 133 11.26 3.36 1.15
C HIS A 133 10.43 2.89 2.35
N GLY A 134 10.47 1.62 2.71
CA GLY A 134 9.74 1.08 3.85
C GLY A 134 10.13 1.69 5.19
N THR A 135 11.44 2.06 5.38
CA THR A 135 11.89 2.78 6.58
C THR A 135 11.27 4.17 6.65
N ALA A 136 11.24 4.91 5.53
CA ALA A 136 10.60 6.22 5.46
C ALA A 136 9.10 6.13 5.80
N ILE A 137 8.36 5.22 5.14
CA ILE A 137 6.93 5.04 5.39
C ILE A 137 6.65 4.58 6.82
N ALA A 138 7.40 3.60 7.35
CA ALA A 138 7.25 3.15 8.72
C ALA A 138 7.48 4.29 9.73
N SER A 139 8.47 5.17 9.47
CA SER A 139 8.71 6.32 10.34
C SER A 139 7.55 7.30 10.31
N ILE A 140 6.98 7.57 9.14
CA ILE A 140 5.79 8.44 9.02
C ILE A 140 4.60 7.83 9.78
N LEU A 141 4.40 6.52 9.71
CA LEU A 141 3.31 5.84 10.40
C LEU A 141 3.51 5.81 11.92
N VAL A 142 4.57 5.17 12.41
CA VAL A 142 4.75 4.83 13.84
C VAL A 142 6.04 5.37 14.46
N GLY A 143 6.81 6.18 13.74
CA GLY A 143 8.09 6.66 14.24
C GLY A 143 7.95 7.53 15.49
N GLN A 144 8.88 7.36 16.44
CA GLN A 144 8.96 8.17 17.64
C GLN A 144 10.40 8.35 18.11
N GLN A 145 10.81 9.60 18.24
CA GLN A 145 12.06 9.97 18.88
C GLN A 145 11.83 11.22 19.74
N SER A 146 11.96 11.06 21.05
CA SER A 146 11.63 12.11 22.03
C SER A 146 12.22 13.48 21.68
N GLY A 147 11.36 14.48 21.56
CA GLY A 147 11.72 15.86 21.27
C GLY A 147 12.18 16.15 19.84
N LEU A 148 12.32 15.14 18.96
CA LEU A 148 12.86 15.29 17.61
C LEU A 148 11.88 14.88 16.50
N TYR A 149 11.18 13.77 16.67
CA TYR A 149 10.38 13.19 15.60
C TYR A 149 9.17 12.45 16.18
N THR A 150 8.01 12.63 15.53
CA THR A 150 6.78 11.91 15.87
C THR A 150 6.02 11.60 14.59
N GLY A 151 5.74 10.33 14.37
CA GLY A 151 4.87 9.84 13.29
C GLY A 151 3.40 10.10 13.54
N LEU A 152 2.56 9.52 12.72
CA LEU A 152 1.11 9.75 12.72
C LEU A 152 0.36 8.93 13.78
N ALA A 153 0.87 7.74 14.13
CA ALA A 153 0.31 6.82 15.11
C ALA A 153 1.45 6.17 15.94
N PRO A 154 2.18 6.95 16.76
CA PRO A 154 3.39 6.48 17.45
C PRO A 154 3.14 5.31 18.41
N ASP A 155 1.92 5.18 18.95
CA ASP A 155 1.52 4.09 19.86
C ASP A 155 0.89 2.91 19.12
N GLY A 156 0.79 2.96 17.78
CA GLY A 156 0.23 1.89 16.95
C GLY A 156 1.20 0.74 16.73
N GLN A 157 0.65 -0.45 16.48
CA GLN A 157 1.40 -1.65 16.10
C GLN A 157 1.58 -1.70 14.60
N LEU A 158 2.82 -1.81 14.10
CA LEU A 158 3.12 -1.93 12.68
C LEU A 158 3.42 -3.38 12.30
N PHE A 159 2.68 -3.92 11.35
CA PHE A 159 2.94 -5.20 10.68
C PHE A 159 3.58 -4.90 9.34
N ALA A 160 4.91 -5.07 9.24
CA ALA A 160 5.69 -4.73 8.06
C ALA A 160 6.03 -5.98 7.25
N ALA A 161 5.45 -6.09 6.05
CA ALA A 161 5.75 -7.13 5.08
C ALA A 161 6.79 -6.62 4.08
N SER A 162 7.99 -7.22 4.09
CA SER A 162 9.02 -6.96 3.09
C SER A 162 8.75 -7.80 1.84
N VAL A 163 8.41 -7.16 0.73
CA VAL A 163 8.05 -7.82 -0.54
C VAL A 163 9.00 -7.47 -1.68
N PHE A 164 9.84 -6.45 -1.54
CA PHE A 164 10.75 -5.97 -2.58
C PHE A 164 12.15 -6.56 -2.49
N SER A 165 12.72 -6.81 -3.65
CA SER A 165 14.12 -7.23 -3.80
C SER A 165 14.78 -6.53 -4.98
N ASN A 166 16.10 -6.38 -4.88
CA ASN A 166 16.96 -6.03 -6.01
C ASN A 166 17.56 -7.32 -6.55
N LEU A 167 16.88 -7.96 -7.52
CA LEU A 167 17.35 -9.21 -8.10
C LEU A 167 18.37 -8.98 -9.22
N ASP A 168 18.26 -7.86 -9.96
CA ASP A 168 19.12 -7.51 -11.09
C ASP A 168 19.13 -6.00 -11.33
N SER A 169 19.55 -5.56 -12.53
CA SER A 169 19.56 -4.15 -12.95
C SER A 169 18.17 -3.50 -13.13
N SER A 170 17.08 -4.23 -12.89
CA SER A 170 15.69 -3.77 -13.07
C SER A 170 15.14 -2.94 -11.90
N GLY A 171 15.96 -2.68 -10.84
CA GLY A 171 15.50 -1.88 -9.71
C GLY A 171 14.84 -2.70 -8.59
N GLU A 172 14.06 -2.02 -7.76
CA GLU A 172 13.35 -2.62 -6.62
C GLU A 172 11.99 -3.15 -7.09
N THR A 173 11.85 -4.49 -7.15
CA THR A 173 10.62 -5.12 -7.62
C THR A 173 10.02 -6.08 -6.62
N ALA A 174 8.69 -6.20 -6.61
CA ALA A 174 7.90 -7.16 -5.86
C ALA A 174 7.03 -7.99 -6.81
N SER A 175 7.02 -9.31 -6.64
CA SER A 175 6.13 -10.19 -7.42
C SER A 175 4.72 -10.24 -6.83
N VAL A 176 3.71 -10.49 -7.67
CA VAL A 176 2.32 -10.73 -7.23
C VAL A 176 2.24 -11.84 -6.18
N GLU A 177 3.02 -12.91 -6.34
CA GLU A 177 3.08 -13.98 -5.33
C GLU A 177 3.48 -13.46 -3.95
N SER A 178 4.50 -12.60 -3.87
CA SER A 178 4.92 -11.99 -2.59
C SER A 178 3.85 -11.07 -2.01
N LEU A 179 3.16 -10.30 -2.86
CA LEU A 179 2.09 -9.38 -2.46
C LEU A 179 0.88 -10.13 -1.90
N VAL A 180 0.43 -11.18 -2.58
CA VAL A 180 -0.72 -12.00 -2.16
C VAL A 180 -0.46 -12.69 -0.82
N ARG A 181 0.74 -13.25 -0.65
CA ARG A 181 1.15 -13.87 0.63
C ARG A 181 1.29 -12.85 1.77
N ALA A 182 1.69 -11.63 1.45
CA ALA A 182 1.72 -10.54 2.41
C ALA A 182 0.30 -10.10 2.81
N LEU A 183 -0.64 -9.99 1.87
CA LEU A 183 -2.05 -9.70 2.16
C LEU A 183 -2.68 -10.75 3.06
N ASP A 184 -2.44 -12.04 2.78
CA ASP A 184 -2.88 -13.15 3.63
C ASP A 184 -2.38 -12.99 5.08
N TRP A 185 -1.09 -12.71 5.25
CA TRP A 185 -0.49 -12.48 6.55
C TRP A 185 -1.08 -11.26 7.28
N MET A 186 -1.45 -10.20 6.55
CA MET A 186 -2.14 -9.05 7.14
C MET A 186 -3.51 -9.43 7.70
N VAL A 187 -4.28 -10.25 6.96
CA VAL A 187 -5.58 -10.75 7.41
C VAL A 187 -5.43 -11.65 8.63
N GLU A 188 -4.48 -12.60 8.63
CA GLU A 188 -4.18 -13.45 9.79
C GLU A 188 -3.86 -12.64 11.05
N ASN A 189 -3.13 -11.53 10.89
CA ASN A 189 -2.78 -10.63 11.98
C ASN A 189 -3.87 -9.59 12.31
N ARG A 190 -5.03 -9.63 11.64
CA ARG A 190 -6.17 -8.75 11.89
C ARG A 190 -5.75 -7.28 11.94
N VAL A 191 -4.98 -6.84 10.94
CA VAL A 191 -4.65 -5.41 10.84
C VAL A 191 -5.91 -4.58 10.60
N SER A 192 -5.92 -3.35 11.08
CA SER A 192 -7.07 -2.44 10.95
C SER A 192 -7.14 -1.80 9.56
N VAL A 193 -6.00 -1.70 8.88
CA VAL A 193 -5.83 -1.03 7.59
C VAL A 193 -4.53 -1.47 6.95
N ILE A 194 -4.43 -1.44 5.62
CA ILE A 194 -3.20 -1.75 4.88
C ILE A 194 -2.78 -0.56 4.02
N ASN A 195 -1.49 -0.21 4.10
CA ASN A 195 -0.81 0.73 3.21
C ASN A 195 -0.04 -0.02 2.12
N LEU A 196 -0.35 0.27 0.85
CA LEU A 196 0.33 -0.21 -0.34
C LEU A 196 0.93 0.97 -1.11
N SER A 197 2.23 1.20 -0.94
CA SER A 197 2.94 2.31 -1.60
C SER A 197 3.79 1.79 -2.77
N MET A 198 3.12 1.30 -3.81
CA MET A 198 3.73 0.69 -4.99
C MET A 198 2.87 0.88 -6.22
N ALA A 199 3.45 0.66 -7.39
CA ALA A 199 2.78 0.79 -8.66
C ALA A 199 3.19 -0.32 -9.65
N GLY A 200 2.23 -0.77 -10.47
CA GLY A 200 2.45 -1.79 -11.48
C GLY A 200 1.27 -1.94 -12.43
N PRO A 201 1.30 -2.97 -13.29
CA PRO A 201 0.23 -3.26 -14.23
C PRO A 201 -1.01 -3.84 -13.51
N PRO A 202 -2.18 -3.92 -14.19
CA PRO A 202 -3.33 -4.68 -13.69
C PRO A 202 -2.97 -6.16 -13.54
N ASP A 203 -3.54 -6.81 -12.53
CA ASP A 203 -3.33 -8.23 -12.26
C ASP A 203 -4.56 -8.80 -11.55
N THR A 204 -5.20 -9.81 -12.15
CA THR A 204 -6.45 -10.38 -11.65
C THR A 204 -6.27 -11.17 -10.35
N VAL A 205 -5.08 -11.76 -10.15
CA VAL A 205 -4.75 -12.50 -8.93
C VAL A 205 -4.59 -11.55 -7.74
N LEU A 206 -3.90 -10.43 -7.95
CA LEU A 206 -3.75 -9.39 -6.93
C LEU A 206 -5.09 -8.72 -6.62
N GLU A 207 -5.89 -8.39 -7.64
CA GLU A 207 -7.22 -7.80 -7.46
C GLU A 207 -8.11 -8.71 -6.60
N LYS A 208 -8.17 -10.01 -6.90
CA LYS A 208 -8.96 -10.97 -6.12
C LYS A 208 -8.47 -11.06 -4.67
N ALA A 209 -7.17 -11.08 -4.42
CA ALA A 209 -6.62 -11.08 -3.06
C ALA A 209 -6.97 -9.80 -2.29
N ILE A 210 -6.92 -8.63 -2.94
CA ILE A 210 -7.33 -7.35 -2.36
C ILE A 210 -8.83 -7.37 -2.03
N LEU A 211 -9.67 -7.84 -2.94
CA LEU A 211 -11.11 -7.96 -2.70
C LEU A 211 -11.43 -8.85 -1.51
N ARG A 212 -10.72 -9.99 -1.35
CA ARG A 212 -10.85 -10.86 -0.18
C ARG A 212 -10.38 -10.17 1.12
N THR A 213 -9.29 -9.41 1.04
CA THR A 213 -8.80 -8.61 2.18
C THR A 213 -9.85 -7.59 2.62
N ILE A 214 -10.46 -6.87 1.68
CA ILE A 214 -11.51 -5.88 1.95
C ILE A 214 -12.79 -6.54 2.47
N ALA A 215 -13.15 -7.73 1.96
CA ALA A 215 -14.28 -8.51 2.47
C ALA A 215 -14.09 -8.95 3.93
N ASN A 216 -12.83 -9.08 4.41
CA ASN A 216 -12.51 -9.27 5.83
C ASN A 216 -12.58 -7.96 6.66
N GLY A 217 -13.07 -6.86 6.10
CA GLY A 217 -13.25 -5.58 6.77
C GLY A 217 -11.96 -4.73 6.85
N ILE A 218 -10.92 -5.07 6.10
CA ILE A 218 -9.62 -4.37 6.13
C ILE A 218 -9.52 -3.46 4.91
N PRO A 219 -9.62 -2.12 5.06
CA PRO A 219 -9.43 -1.19 3.97
C PRO A 219 -7.99 -1.20 3.46
N VAL A 220 -7.85 -1.06 2.14
CA VAL A 220 -6.57 -1.00 1.44
C VAL A 220 -6.39 0.40 0.87
N ILE A 221 -5.31 1.06 1.26
CA ILE A 221 -4.92 2.41 0.82
C ILE A 221 -3.72 2.27 -0.11
N ALA A 222 -3.78 2.89 -1.29
CA ALA A 222 -2.67 2.86 -2.24
C ALA A 222 -2.37 4.24 -2.83
N SER A 223 -1.10 4.45 -3.15
CA SER A 223 -0.62 5.63 -3.86
C SER A 223 -0.90 5.53 -5.36
N VAL A 224 -1.26 6.66 -5.99
CA VAL A 224 -1.66 6.69 -7.42
C VAL A 224 -0.50 6.58 -8.41
N GLY A 225 0.76 6.69 -7.96
CA GLY A 225 1.92 6.66 -8.84
C GLY A 225 2.56 8.03 -9.10
N ASN A 226 3.83 7.99 -9.54
CA ASN A 226 4.67 9.18 -9.74
C ASN A 226 5.19 9.34 -11.20
N ASP A 227 4.57 8.70 -12.17
CA ASP A 227 5.01 8.68 -13.58
C ASP A 227 4.49 9.86 -14.39
N GLY A 228 3.82 10.78 -13.70
CA GLY A 228 3.34 12.03 -14.30
C GLY A 228 1.84 12.06 -14.57
N PRO A 229 1.29 13.27 -14.80
CA PRO A 229 -0.15 13.49 -14.88
C PRO A 229 -0.84 12.85 -16.11
N ALA A 230 -0.06 12.41 -17.09
CA ALA A 230 -0.56 11.80 -18.32
C ALA A 230 -0.28 10.27 -18.35
N ALA A 231 0.31 9.70 -17.31
CA ALA A 231 0.48 8.26 -17.22
C ALA A 231 -0.88 7.55 -17.07
N GLU A 232 -0.94 6.34 -17.59
CA GLU A 232 -2.10 5.46 -17.38
C GLU A 232 -2.30 5.16 -15.89
N PRO A 233 -3.54 4.88 -15.47
CA PRO A 233 -3.83 4.49 -14.10
C PRO A 233 -2.99 3.28 -13.67
N MET A 234 -2.33 3.40 -12.52
CA MET A 234 -1.45 2.36 -11.98
C MET A 234 -2.14 1.56 -10.88
N PHE A 235 -1.80 0.28 -10.79
CA PHE A 235 -2.37 -0.64 -9.81
C PHE A 235 -1.37 -0.87 -8.66
N PRO A 236 -1.89 -1.07 -7.43
CA PRO A 236 -3.28 -1.38 -7.08
C PRO A 236 -4.22 -0.17 -6.89
N ALA A 237 -3.74 1.08 -6.96
CA ALA A 237 -4.58 2.26 -6.74
C ALA A 237 -5.78 2.35 -7.71
N ALA A 238 -5.63 1.87 -8.94
CA ALA A 238 -6.69 1.91 -9.95
C ALA A 238 -7.79 0.84 -9.77
N TYR A 239 -7.65 -0.13 -8.85
CA TYR A 239 -8.75 -1.04 -8.56
C TYR A 239 -9.91 -0.30 -7.89
N PRO A 240 -11.17 -0.52 -8.34
CA PRO A 240 -12.33 0.23 -7.82
C PRO A 240 -12.55 0.10 -6.31
N SER A 241 -12.05 -0.96 -5.69
CA SER A 241 -12.18 -1.24 -4.26
C SER A 241 -11.08 -0.62 -3.39
N VAL A 242 -9.98 -0.16 -3.98
CA VAL A 242 -8.83 0.42 -3.28
C VAL A 242 -9.01 1.93 -3.13
N ILE A 243 -8.54 2.49 -2.02
CA ILE A 243 -8.58 3.93 -1.76
C ILE A 243 -7.32 4.55 -2.34
N ALA A 244 -7.48 5.30 -3.43
CA ALA A 244 -6.41 5.89 -4.20
C ALA A 244 -6.02 7.28 -3.69
N VAL A 245 -4.73 7.49 -3.38
CA VAL A 245 -4.25 8.71 -2.73
C VAL A 245 -3.22 9.44 -3.59
N THR A 246 -3.46 10.73 -3.82
CA THR A 246 -2.48 11.65 -4.42
C THR A 246 -1.79 12.53 -3.38
N ALA A 247 -0.68 13.15 -3.77
CA ALA A 247 0.14 14.00 -2.90
C ALA A 247 -0.08 15.49 -3.16
N VAL A 248 -0.11 16.28 -2.08
CA VAL A 248 -0.08 17.75 -2.14
C VAL A 248 1.08 18.33 -1.32
N ASP A 249 1.54 19.52 -1.74
CA ASP A 249 2.55 20.32 -1.03
C ASP A 249 1.94 21.13 0.15
N ALA A 250 2.79 21.89 0.84
CA ALA A 250 2.38 22.76 1.95
C ALA A 250 1.35 23.84 1.56
N ASN A 251 1.20 24.14 0.27
CA ASN A 251 0.23 25.09 -0.26
C ASN A 251 -0.99 24.42 -0.92
N ASN A 252 -1.21 23.12 -0.66
CA ASN A 252 -2.26 22.30 -1.25
C ASN A 252 -2.18 22.17 -2.78
N ARG A 253 -1.01 22.34 -3.40
CA ARG A 253 -0.81 22.11 -4.81
C ARG A 253 -0.45 20.65 -5.04
N VAL A 254 -1.09 20.01 -6.02
CA VAL A 254 -0.83 18.63 -6.39
C VAL A 254 0.66 18.41 -6.75
N TYR A 255 1.22 17.31 -6.33
CA TYR A 255 2.56 16.89 -6.74
C TYR A 255 2.64 16.74 -8.26
N ARG A 256 3.63 17.43 -8.88
CA ARG A 256 3.69 17.56 -10.34
C ARG A 256 3.86 16.24 -11.09
N LYS A 257 4.41 15.21 -10.43
CA LYS A 257 4.60 13.87 -11.00
C LYS A 257 3.47 12.90 -10.63
N ALA A 258 2.49 13.31 -9.82
CA ALA A 258 1.38 12.43 -9.47
C ALA A 258 0.58 12.04 -10.71
N VAL A 259 0.25 10.75 -10.82
CA VAL A 259 -0.70 10.23 -11.80
C VAL A 259 -2.08 10.79 -11.49
N ARG A 260 -2.88 11.07 -12.52
CA ARG A 260 -4.23 11.64 -12.42
C ARG A 260 -5.26 10.72 -13.05
N GLY A 261 -6.50 10.83 -12.64
CA GLY A 261 -7.56 10.04 -13.26
C GLY A 261 -8.82 9.93 -12.42
N ALA A 262 -9.84 9.30 -13.00
CA ALA A 262 -11.13 9.09 -12.35
C ALA A 262 -11.09 8.07 -11.18
N HIS A 263 -9.99 7.32 -11.05
CA HIS A 263 -9.76 6.36 -9.97
C HIS A 263 -9.34 7.02 -8.66
N LEU A 264 -8.92 8.29 -8.70
CA LEU A 264 -8.42 9.02 -7.54
C LEU A 264 -9.51 9.25 -6.51
N ASP A 265 -9.24 9.00 -5.23
CA ASP A 265 -10.20 9.24 -4.16
C ASP A 265 -9.86 10.49 -3.34
N LEU A 266 -8.64 10.60 -2.81
CA LEU A 266 -8.26 11.61 -1.83
C LEU A 266 -6.86 12.17 -2.09
N ALA A 267 -6.66 13.39 -1.65
CA ALA A 267 -5.35 14.03 -1.56
C ALA A 267 -4.87 14.06 -0.10
N ALA A 268 -3.55 13.96 0.10
CA ALA A 268 -2.94 14.09 1.42
C ALA A 268 -1.54 14.73 1.33
N PRO A 269 -0.96 15.23 2.43
CA PRO A 269 0.41 15.77 2.44
C PRO A 269 1.41 14.71 1.99
N GLY A 270 2.22 15.01 0.96
CA GLY A 270 3.18 14.06 0.42
C GLY A 270 4.40 14.70 -0.26
N VAL A 271 4.60 16.02 -0.06
CA VAL A 271 5.72 16.74 -0.66
C VAL A 271 6.62 17.31 0.43
N ARG A 272 7.91 16.95 0.40
CA ARG A 272 8.95 17.37 1.35
C ARG A 272 8.59 17.12 2.81
N VAL A 273 8.04 15.95 3.08
CA VAL A 273 7.77 15.47 4.44
C VAL A 273 9.07 14.91 5.03
N LEU A 274 9.37 15.24 6.28
CA LEU A 274 10.52 14.67 6.97
C LEU A 274 10.27 13.18 7.26
N ALA A 275 11.22 12.32 6.91
CA ALA A 275 11.15 10.89 7.20
C ALA A 275 12.53 10.32 7.57
N ALA A 276 12.53 9.12 8.16
CA ALA A 276 13.75 8.40 8.48
C ALA A 276 14.41 7.84 7.22
N GLU A 277 15.74 7.93 7.18
CA GLU A 277 16.61 7.29 6.20
C GLU A 277 17.40 6.15 6.86
N PRO A 278 17.62 5.01 6.19
CA PRO A 278 18.42 3.93 6.76
C PRO A 278 19.77 4.41 7.29
N GLY A 279 20.18 3.88 8.45
CA GLY A 279 21.44 4.26 9.09
C GLY A 279 21.34 5.43 10.07
N GLY A 280 20.14 5.92 10.39
CA GLY A 280 19.89 6.85 11.49
C GLY A 280 19.73 8.31 11.10
N ALA A 281 19.79 8.65 9.81
CA ALA A 281 19.57 9.99 9.30
C ALA A 281 18.06 10.29 9.09
N TYR A 282 17.75 11.56 8.89
CA TYR A 282 16.43 12.04 8.48
C TYR A 282 16.58 12.89 7.23
N GLY A 283 15.64 12.76 6.30
CA GLY A 283 15.60 13.55 5.08
C GLY A 283 14.19 13.86 4.61
N PRO A 284 14.05 14.88 3.74
CA PRO A 284 12.77 15.21 3.10
C PRO A 284 12.46 14.23 1.99
N VAL A 285 11.31 13.59 2.06
CA VAL A 285 10.80 12.66 1.05
C VAL A 285 9.58 13.24 0.32
N THR A 286 9.38 12.86 -0.93
CA THR A 286 8.27 13.33 -1.75
C THR A 286 7.75 12.22 -2.65
N GLY A 287 6.45 12.04 -2.71
CA GLY A 287 5.77 11.09 -3.58
C GLY A 287 4.31 10.89 -3.14
N THR A 288 3.52 10.27 -4.00
CA THR A 288 2.18 9.83 -3.65
C THR A 288 2.22 8.72 -2.59
N SER A 289 3.31 7.92 -2.57
CA SER A 289 3.63 6.95 -1.52
C SER A 289 3.78 7.57 -0.12
N ILE A 290 4.23 8.84 -0.06
CA ILE A 290 4.38 9.60 1.19
C ILE A 290 3.02 10.13 1.69
N ALA A 291 2.08 10.34 0.79
CA ALA A 291 0.74 10.81 1.12
C ALA A 291 -0.17 9.68 1.65
N ALA A 292 -0.03 8.47 1.14
CA ALA A 292 -0.86 7.32 1.51
C ALA A 292 -0.89 7.05 3.04
N PRO A 293 0.22 7.13 3.81
CA PRO A 293 0.24 6.97 5.26
C PRO A 293 -0.72 7.88 6.03
N PHE A 294 -0.94 9.12 5.57
CA PHE A 294 -1.87 10.05 6.23
C PHE A 294 -3.31 9.56 6.12
N VAL A 295 -3.70 9.04 4.95
CA VAL A 295 -5.01 8.42 4.76
C VAL A 295 -5.11 7.11 5.52
N THR A 296 -4.03 6.31 5.53
CA THR A 296 -3.95 5.02 6.23
C THR A 296 -4.29 5.16 7.71
N VAL A 297 -3.69 6.08 8.43
CA VAL A 297 -3.96 6.23 9.88
C VAL A 297 -5.38 6.71 10.16
N ILE A 298 -5.93 7.58 9.32
CA ILE A 298 -7.31 8.07 9.48
C ILE A 298 -8.32 6.93 9.28
N TYR A 299 -8.10 6.08 8.29
CA TYR A 299 -8.95 4.90 8.05
C TYR A 299 -8.77 3.83 9.13
N GLY A 300 -7.55 3.59 9.57
CA GLY A 300 -7.25 2.65 10.66
C GLY A 300 -7.90 3.04 11.99
N ALA A 301 -7.97 4.33 12.29
CA ALA A 301 -8.63 4.84 13.49
C ALA A 301 -10.17 4.76 13.42
N GLY A 302 -10.74 4.91 12.23
CA GLY A 302 -12.19 4.93 12.04
C GLY A 302 -12.87 3.56 12.00
N ASN A 303 -12.10 2.47 11.88
CA ASN A 303 -12.60 1.08 11.71
C ASN A 303 -13.73 0.95 10.66
N THR A 304 -13.61 1.62 9.53
CA THR A 304 -14.71 1.87 8.60
C THR A 304 -14.69 1.03 7.33
N GLY A 305 -14.14 -0.12 7.34
CA GLY A 305 -14.22 -1.29 6.43
C GLY A 305 -14.56 -1.16 4.94
N THR A 306 -14.90 0.00 4.40
CA THR A 306 -15.32 0.16 3.01
C THR A 306 -14.84 1.46 2.39
N LYS A 307 -14.69 1.42 1.05
CA LYS A 307 -14.31 2.53 0.20
C LYS A 307 -15.29 3.69 0.28
N PRO A 308 -14.76 4.94 0.12
CA PRO A 308 -14.56 5.78 1.26
C PRO A 308 -15.85 5.83 2.04
N PRO A 309 -15.84 5.80 3.34
CA PRO A 309 -17.04 6.17 4.08
C PRO A 309 -17.49 7.50 3.50
N SER A 310 -18.75 7.58 3.15
CA SER A 310 -19.37 8.84 2.67
C SER A 310 -19.08 10.03 3.60
N SER A 311 -18.66 9.76 4.84
CA SER A 311 -18.15 10.71 5.81
C SER A 311 -16.86 11.41 5.38
N TYR A 312 -15.82 10.69 4.91
CA TYR A 312 -14.55 11.34 4.53
C TYR A 312 -14.64 12.11 3.21
N GLN A 313 -15.49 11.66 2.28
CA GLN A 313 -15.82 12.46 1.09
C GLN A 313 -16.48 13.79 1.47
N LYS A 314 -17.36 13.78 2.49
CA LYS A 314 -18.06 14.98 2.96
C LYS A 314 -17.21 15.90 3.82
N THR A 315 -16.17 15.38 4.47
CA THR A 315 -15.28 16.15 5.36
C THR A 315 -14.00 16.59 4.67
N ALA A 316 -13.65 16.00 3.52
CA ALA A 316 -12.50 16.42 2.73
C ALA A 316 -12.60 17.92 2.38
N ILE A 317 -11.46 18.60 2.47
CA ILE A 317 -11.36 19.99 2.01
C ILE A 317 -11.27 19.97 0.50
N ASP A 318 -12.32 20.44 -0.16
CA ASP A 318 -12.40 20.48 -1.62
C ASP A 318 -11.27 21.34 -2.20
N LEU A 319 -10.54 20.77 -3.16
CA LEU A 319 -9.41 21.39 -3.84
C LEU A 319 -9.62 21.32 -5.36
N GLY A 320 -9.19 22.35 -6.06
CA GLY A 320 -9.30 22.39 -7.53
C GLY A 320 -10.69 22.77 -8.02
N THR A 321 -11.26 21.97 -8.91
CA THR A 321 -12.62 22.19 -9.43
C THR A 321 -13.64 21.74 -8.38
N PRO A 322 -14.71 22.53 -8.09
CA PRO A 322 -15.68 22.16 -7.06
C PRO A 322 -16.26 20.75 -7.23
N GLY A 323 -16.24 19.99 -6.17
CA GLY A 323 -16.66 18.60 -6.11
C GLY A 323 -15.53 17.62 -6.49
N PHE A 324 -15.89 16.43 -6.97
CA PHE A 324 -14.90 15.46 -7.42
C PHE A 324 -14.19 15.94 -8.69
N ASP A 325 -12.85 15.86 -8.71
CA ASP A 325 -12.05 16.07 -9.91
C ASP A 325 -10.91 15.03 -10.05
N THR A 326 -10.34 14.93 -11.26
CA THR A 326 -9.30 13.93 -11.58
C THR A 326 -7.90 14.30 -11.09
N VAL A 327 -7.73 15.39 -10.36
CA VAL A 327 -6.44 15.91 -9.85
C VAL A 327 -6.33 15.73 -8.35
N TYR A 328 -7.42 15.94 -7.61
CA TYR A 328 -7.48 15.91 -6.16
C TYR A 328 -8.48 14.87 -5.60
N GLY A 329 -9.24 14.18 -6.47
CA GLY A 329 -10.35 13.32 -6.05
C GLY A 329 -11.45 14.16 -5.38
N TYR A 330 -11.84 13.74 -4.16
CA TYR A 330 -12.76 14.52 -3.30
C TYR A 330 -12.06 15.64 -2.52
N GLY A 331 -10.74 15.81 -2.67
CA GLY A 331 -9.96 16.85 -2.02
C GLY A 331 -9.01 16.33 -0.91
N LEU A 332 -8.46 17.26 -0.14
CA LEU A 332 -7.54 16.95 0.97
C LEU A 332 -8.30 16.24 2.07
N ILE A 333 -7.84 15.03 2.43
CA ILE A 333 -8.41 14.28 3.56
C ILE A 333 -8.46 15.16 4.81
N HIS A 334 -9.61 15.21 5.48
CA HIS A 334 -9.78 15.99 6.70
C HIS A 334 -10.70 15.26 7.68
N VAL A 335 -10.28 15.21 8.93
CA VAL A 335 -11.08 14.68 10.03
C VAL A 335 -11.85 15.83 10.66
N ALA A 336 -13.18 15.81 10.57
CA ALA A 336 -14.00 16.78 11.28
C ALA A 336 -13.81 16.63 12.79
N GLN A 337 -13.50 17.72 13.47
CA GLN A 337 -13.49 17.73 14.94
C GLN A 337 -14.91 17.46 15.45
N THR A 338 -15.07 16.44 16.28
CA THR A 338 -16.33 16.23 16.99
C THR A 338 -16.52 17.41 17.95
N PRO A 339 -17.66 18.13 17.93
CA PRO A 339 -17.89 19.20 18.88
C PRO A 339 -17.91 18.63 20.31
N GLY A 340 -16.86 18.87 21.10
CA GLY A 340 -16.79 18.46 22.50
C GLY A 340 -15.44 17.96 23.02
N GLU A 341 -14.48 17.66 22.15
CA GLU A 341 -13.11 17.32 22.59
C GLU A 341 -12.24 18.60 22.61
N LYS A 342 -12.19 19.23 23.78
CA LYS A 342 -11.21 20.28 24.13
C LYS A 342 -10.28 19.74 25.21
#